data_e386528ce68bf3121cb8b13f50d81ec9
#
_entry.id   e386528ce68bf3121cb8b13f50d81ec9
#
_cell.length_a   1.000
_cell.length_b   1.000
_cell.length_c   1.000
_cell.angle_alpha   90.00
_cell.angle_beta   90.00
_cell.angle_gamma   90.00
#
_symmetry.space_group_name_H-M   'P 1'
#
loop_
_entity.id
_entity.type
_entity.pdbx_description
1 polymer ?
#
loop_
_entity_poly.entity_id
_entity_poly.type
_entity_poly.pdbx_seq_one_letter_code
_entity_poly.pdbx_strand_id
1 'polypeptide(L)'
;MSQTKICALFMFNHRFERNLPMIERLYGNRFSHRHILMPFATNPGPNISRVYELGRNFSGHIAQAARDFIREDFTHYVVIPDDLLLNPDINEKNIIERLNLREGEGYINNLIAADALRYSWPWAGEAAGTFGRSAQAIDLKGLLPPAEEAKVRFENMGIVFPSSPGPANFFKRIAAQPKAARTRWAYLYTLSLLGRKSPYPLLAGYSDFLVIPAPAIDRFAHYCGVMAALNIFAEIAVPTALALSTDRLKTELELNWHFVGSAAPRADPTGLKGVAFWKEEDFRPYAELLARPLDEMIATFPEDVLYLHPVKLSNYA
;
A
#
# COMPACT_ATOMS: atom_id res chain seq x y z
N MET A 1 5.12 -28.49 11.26
CA MET A 1 4.88 -27.18 10.68
C MET A 1 3.42 -27.13 10.26
N SER A 2 2.63 -26.16 10.71
CA SER A 2 1.26 -26.01 10.24
C SER A 2 1.29 -25.66 8.75
N GLN A 3 0.38 -26.22 7.98
CA GLN A 3 0.27 -25.93 6.56
C GLN A 3 -0.04 -24.43 6.38
N THR A 4 0.76 -23.75 5.55
CA THR A 4 0.50 -22.35 5.19
C THR A 4 -0.86 -22.23 4.50
N LYS A 5 -1.74 -21.40 5.06
CA LYS A 5 -3.07 -21.13 4.50
C LYS A 5 -3.25 -19.62 4.32
N ILE A 6 -3.48 -19.22 3.08
CA ILE A 6 -3.49 -17.82 2.68
C ILE A 6 -4.88 -17.39 2.23
N CYS A 7 -5.30 -16.20 2.65
CA CYS A 7 -6.42 -15.49 2.05
C CYS A 7 -5.90 -14.37 1.15
N ALA A 8 -6.19 -14.43 -0.14
CA ALA A 8 -5.91 -13.34 -1.07
C ALA A 8 -7.07 -12.33 -1.06
N LEU A 9 -6.75 -11.08 -0.71
CA LEU A 9 -7.69 -9.97 -0.65
C LEU A 9 -7.54 -9.11 -1.91
N PHE A 10 -8.50 -9.22 -2.81
CA PHE A 10 -8.51 -8.42 -4.04
C PHE A 10 -9.16 -7.05 -3.78
N MET A 11 -8.35 -6.01 -3.91
CA MET A 11 -8.75 -4.62 -3.67
C MET A 11 -9.16 -3.95 -4.97
N PHE A 12 -10.40 -3.51 -5.04
CA PHE A 12 -10.88 -2.69 -6.15
C PHE A 12 -10.85 -1.21 -5.79
N ASN A 13 -10.27 -0.38 -6.65
CA ASN A 13 -10.26 1.07 -6.46
C ASN A 13 -11.62 1.74 -6.74
N HIS A 14 -12.47 1.07 -7.50
CA HIS A 14 -13.83 1.52 -7.84
C HIS A 14 -14.70 0.30 -8.19
N ARG A 15 -16.01 0.52 -8.35
CA ARG A 15 -16.91 -0.55 -8.78
C ARG A 15 -16.58 -0.98 -10.21
N PHE A 16 -16.11 -2.19 -10.36
CA PHE A 16 -15.73 -2.73 -11.66
C PHE A 16 -15.93 -4.25 -11.76
N GLU A 17 -17.19 -4.69 -11.70
CA GLU A 17 -17.58 -6.11 -11.73
C GLU A 17 -17.07 -6.84 -12.98
N ARG A 18 -16.76 -6.13 -14.07
CA ARG A 18 -16.21 -6.71 -15.31
C ARG A 18 -14.85 -7.39 -15.11
N ASN A 19 -14.07 -6.98 -14.10
CA ASN A 19 -12.79 -7.62 -13.79
C ASN A 19 -12.94 -8.94 -13.02
N LEU A 20 -14.12 -9.28 -12.49
CA LEU A 20 -14.29 -10.50 -11.69
C LEU A 20 -13.93 -11.79 -12.45
N PRO A 21 -14.37 -12.01 -13.71
CA PRO A 21 -13.95 -13.18 -14.47
C PRO A 21 -12.44 -13.23 -14.72
N MET A 22 -11.80 -12.06 -14.87
CA MET A 22 -10.37 -11.96 -15.10
C MET A 22 -9.59 -12.29 -13.82
N ILE A 23 -10.03 -11.80 -12.65
CA ILE A 23 -9.46 -12.18 -11.35
C ILE A 23 -9.57 -13.69 -11.14
N GLU A 24 -10.74 -14.29 -11.46
CA GLU A 24 -10.91 -15.73 -11.36
C GLU A 24 -9.97 -16.50 -12.31
N ARG A 25 -9.84 -16.06 -13.56
CA ARG A 25 -8.93 -16.64 -14.55
C ARG A 25 -7.47 -16.59 -14.10
N LEU A 26 -7.00 -15.45 -13.58
CA LEU A 26 -5.60 -15.23 -13.23
C LEU A 26 -5.21 -15.87 -11.90
N TYR A 27 -6.14 -15.93 -10.95
CA TYR A 27 -5.82 -16.24 -9.54
C TYR A 27 -6.60 -17.42 -8.99
N GLY A 28 -7.62 -17.91 -9.70
CA GLY A 28 -8.52 -19.00 -9.25
C GLY A 28 -7.77 -20.27 -8.85
N ASN A 29 -6.81 -20.69 -9.64
CA ASN A 29 -5.99 -21.88 -9.38
C ASN A 29 -4.75 -21.62 -8.51
N ARG A 30 -4.48 -20.37 -8.16
CA ARG A 30 -3.28 -19.96 -7.43
C ARG A 30 -3.54 -19.74 -5.94
N PHE A 31 -4.73 -19.25 -5.62
CA PHE A 31 -5.17 -18.98 -4.26
C PHE A 31 -6.54 -19.62 -4.03
N SER A 32 -6.62 -20.61 -3.16
CA SER A 32 -7.85 -21.34 -2.86
C SER A 32 -8.88 -20.48 -2.10
N HIS A 33 -8.40 -19.54 -1.29
CA HIS A 33 -9.23 -18.59 -0.56
C HIS A 33 -9.00 -17.18 -1.09
N ARG A 34 -10.05 -16.63 -1.71
CA ARG A 34 -10.06 -15.30 -2.30
C ARG A 34 -11.24 -14.52 -1.73
N HIS A 35 -11.00 -13.28 -1.36
CA HIS A 35 -12.04 -12.35 -0.94
C HIS A 35 -11.87 -11.01 -1.66
N ILE A 36 -12.96 -10.44 -2.14
CA ILE A 36 -12.96 -9.23 -2.96
C ILE A 36 -13.56 -8.08 -2.16
N LEU A 37 -12.85 -6.98 -2.10
CA LEU A 37 -13.30 -5.74 -1.50
C LEU A 37 -13.62 -4.74 -2.62
N MET A 38 -14.91 -4.55 -2.90
CA MET A 38 -15.33 -3.73 -4.05
C MET A 38 -16.20 -2.55 -3.61
N PRO A 39 -15.77 -1.32 -3.93
CA PRO A 39 -16.60 -0.12 -3.70
C PRO A 39 -17.95 -0.24 -4.38
N PHE A 40 -19.02 -0.02 -3.59
CA PHE A 40 -20.39 0.06 -4.09
C PHE A 40 -20.84 -1.13 -4.96
N ALA A 41 -20.29 -2.33 -4.73
CA ALA A 41 -20.68 -3.54 -5.45
C ALA A 41 -22.20 -3.69 -5.50
N THR A 42 -22.77 -4.00 -6.68
CA THR A 42 -24.21 -4.07 -6.87
C THR A 42 -24.80 -5.36 -6.27
N ASN A 43 -24.20 -6.49 -6.61
CA ASN A 43 -24.63 -7.82 -6.15
C ASN A 43 -23.44 -8.55 -5.52
N PRO A 44 -23.10 -8.28 -4.26
CA PRO A 44 -22.00 -8.97 -3.61
C PRO A 44 -22.33 -10.45 -3.44
N GLY A 45 -21.47 -11.30 -3.98
CA GLY A 45 -21.50 -12.75 -3.73
C GLY A 45 -20.88 -13.09 -2.37
N PRO A 46 -20.79 -14.37 -2.02
CA PRO A 46 -20.33 -14.84 -0.70
C PRO A 46 -18.87 -14.42 -0.39
N ASN A 47 -18.05 -14.17 -1.40
CA ASN A 47 -16.65 -13.77 -1.25
C ASN A 47 -16.40 -12.33 -1.73
N ILE A 48 -17.45 -11.49 -1.75
CA ILE A 48 -17.36 -10.09 -2.18
C ILE A 48 -17.97 -9.21 -1.10
N SER A 49 -17.16 -8.40 -0.46
CA SER A 49 -17.63 -7.35 0.46
C SER A 49 -17.90 -6.07 -0.31
N ARG A 50 -19.11 -5.55 -0.14
CA ARG A 50 -19.44 -4.18 -0.56
C ARG A 50 -18.88 -3.21 0.46
N VAL A 51 -18.04 -2.28 0.00
CA VAL A 51 -17.46 -1.24 0.83
C VAL A 51 -17.89 0.14 0.34
N TYR A 52 -17.87 1.15 1.20
CA TYR A 52 -18.43 2.48 0.94
C TYR A 52 -17.35 3.57 1.07
N GLU A 53 -16.19 3.30 0.44
CA GLU A 53 -15.06 4.22 0.36
C GLU A 53 -14.56 4.31 -1.07
N LEU A 54 -13.81 5.34 -1.39
CA LEU A 54 -13.11 5.50 -2.66
C LEU A 54 -11.69 4.93 -2.56
N GLY A 55 -11.07 4.61 -3.71
CA GLY A 55 -9.72 4.09 -3.76
C GLY A 55 -8.66 4.95 -3.05
N ARG A 56 -8.87 6.27 -2.96
CA ARG A 56 -8.04 7.16 -2.14
C ARG A 56 -7.91 6.70 -0.68
N ASN A 57 -8.96 6.12 -0.12
CA ASN A 57 -9.07 5.67 1.26
C ASN A 57 -9.28 4.15 1.33
N PHE A 58 -8.58 3.39 0.51
CA PHE A 58 -8.79 1.93 0.49
C PHE A 58 -8.41 1.24 1.82
N SER A 59 -7.72 1.92 2.74
CA SER A 59 -7.62 1.47 4.13
C SER A 59 -9.00 1.25 4.76
N GLY A 60 -9.98 2.08 4.40
CA GLY A 60 -11.37 1.91 4.81
C GLY A 60 -12.03 0.66 4.24
N HIS A 61 -11.63 0.19 3.04
CA HIS A 61 -12.13 -1.07 2.49
C HIS A 61 -11.78 -2.25 3.41
N ILE A 62 -10.51 -2.30 3.86
CA ILE A 62 -10.01 -3.33 4.76
C ILE A 62 -10.82 -3.33 6.07
N ALA A 63 -10.97 -2.17 6.68
CA ALA A 63 -11.68 -2.04 7.95
C ALA A 63 -13.16 -2.42 7.85
N GLN A 64 -13.85 -1.99 6.77
CA GLN A 64 -15.27 -2.29 6.57
C GLN A 64 -15.53 -3.77 6.30
N ALA A 65 -14.63 -4.43 5.57
CA ALA A 65 -14.77 -5.83 5.19
C ALA A 65 -14.15 -6.81 6.19
N ALA A 66 -13.51 -6.33 7.26
CA ALA A 66 -12.73 -7.16 8.19
C ALA A 66 -13.51 -8.39 8.70
N ARG A 67 -14.77 -8.20 9.08
CA ARG A 67 -15.65 -9.27 9.61
C ARG A 67 -15.98 -10.35 8.58
N ASP A 68 -15.86 -10.04 7.29
CA ASP A 68 -16.22 -10.96 6.22
C ASP A 68 -15.07 -11.90 5.86
N PHE A 69 -13.82 -11.42 5.97
CA PHE A 69 -12.64 -12.18 5.53
C PHE A 69 -11.71 -12.65 6.64
N ILE A 70 -11.72 -12.05 7.85
CA ILE A 70 -10.83 -12.48 8.93
C ILE A 70 -11.33 -13.81 9.51
N ARG A 71 -10.43 -14.80 9.53
CA ARG A 71 -10.70 -16.14 10.10
C ARG A 71 -9.46 -16.67 10.81
N GLU A 72 -9.66 -17.49 11.82
CA GLU A 72 -8.59 -18.06 12.67
C GLU A 72 -7.71 -19.09 11.96
N ASP A 73 -8.20 -19.66 10.87
CA ASP A 73 -7.51 -20.75 10.16
C ASP A 73 -6.49 -20.26 9.10
N PHE A 74 -6.41 -18.97 8.84
CA PHE A 74 -5.40 -18.41 7.95
C PHE A 74 -4.09 -18.14 8.69
N THR A 75 -2.97 -18.27 7.96
CA THR A 75 -1.64 -17.90 8.43
C THR A 75 -1.22 -16.52 7.95
N HIS A 76 -1.68 -16.14 6.75
CA HIS A 76 -1.37 -14.85 6.14
C HIS A 76 -2.53 -14.36 5.28
N TYR A 77 -2.55 -13.03 5.08
CA TYR A 77 -3.42 -12.34 4.15
C TYR A 77 -2.54 -11.61 3.13
N VAL A 78 -2.90 -11.72 1.84
CA VAL A 78 -2.17 -11.08 0.75
C VAL A 78 -3.10 -10.09 0.06
N VAL A 79 -2.76 -8.81 0.09
CA VAL A 79 -3.53 -7.76 -0.60
C VAL A 79 -3.02 -7.62 -2.01
N ILE A 80 -3.93 -7.66 -2.98
CA ILE A 80 -3.67 -7.58 -4.42
C ILE A 80 -4.70 -6.63 -5.05
N PRO A 81 -4.33 -5.48 -5.62
CA PRO A 81 -5.25 -4.62 -6.38
C PRO A 81 -5.79 -5.31 -7.63
N ASP A 82 -6.97 -4.87 -8.08
CA ASP A 82 -7.62 -5.41 -9.29
C ASP A 82 -6.91 -5.03 -10.60
N ASP A 83 -5.93 -4.14 -10.54
CA ASP A 83 -5.06 -3.74 -11.64
C ASP A 83 -3.58 -4.09 -11.42
N LEU A 84 -3.31 -5.08 -10.57
CA LEU A 84 -1.97 -5.62 -10.36
C LEU A 84 -1.87 -7.02 -11.00
N LEU A 85 -0.85 -7.23 -11.82
CA LEU A 85 -0.50 -8.54 -12.35
C LEU A 85 0.66 -9.12 -11.54
N LEU A 86 0.35 -10.06 -10.65
CA LEU A 86 1.32 -10.80 -9.85
C LEU A 86 2.03 -11.85 -10.70
N ASN A 87 3.34 -12.01 -10.53
CA ASN A 87 4.14 -13.03 -11.20
C ASN A 87 3.36 -14.38 -11.25
N PRO A 88 3.19 -14.98 -12.43
CA PRO A 88 2.37 -16.18 -12.60
C PRO A 88 2.80 -17.37 -11.74
N ASP A 89 4.09 -17.47 -11.41
CA ASP A 89 4.66 -18.55 -10.60
C ASP A 89 4.35 -18.41 -9.10
N ILE A 90 3.92 -17.23 -8.66
CA ILE A 90 3.58 -16.98 -7.26
C ILE A 90 2.17 -17.50 -6.96
N ASN A 91 2.05 -18.29 -5.91
CA ASN A 91 0.81 -18.88 -5.45
C ASN A 91 0.81 -19.07 -3.92
N GLU A 92 -0.30 -19.54 -3.36
CA GLU A 92 -0.47 -19.72 -1.91
C GLU A 92 0.55 -20.65 -1.26
N LYS A 93 1.17 -21.56 -2.03
CA LYS A 93 2.12 -22.56 -1.50
C LYS A 93 3.55 -22.02 -1.41
N ASN A 94 3.89 -21.04 -2.26
CA ASN A 94 5.28 -20.59 -2.38
C ASN A 94 5.50 -19.10 -2.05
N ILE A 95 4.48 -18.28 -1.93
CA ILE A 95 4.63 -16.83 -1.75
C ILE A 95 5.46 -16.47 -0.51
N ILE A 96 5.27 -17.17 0.60
CA ILE A 96 6.00 -16.92 1.85
C ILE A 96 7.49 -17.26 1.67
N GLU A 97 7.77 -18.39 1.03
CA GLU A 97 9.15 -18.82 0.72
C GLU A 97 9.79 -17.88 -0.31
N ARG A 98 9.09 -17.55 -1.40
CA ARG A 98 9.59 -16.68 -2.47
C ARG A 98 9.90 -15.26 -1.98
N LEU A 99 9.16 -14.76 -1.00
CA LEU A 99 9.44 -13.50 -0.32
C LEU A 99 10.41 -13.67 0.85
N ASN A 100 10.87 -14.88 1.14
CA ASN A 100 11.75 -15.23 2.26
C ASN A 100 11.24 -14.64 3.58
N LEU A 101 9.92 -14.79 3.87
CA LEU A 101 9.30 -14.29 5.08
C LEU A 101 9.46 -15.31 6.22
N ARG A 102 9.80 -14.77 7.39
CA ARG A 102 9.84 -15.53 8.64
C ARG A 102 8.46 -15.57 9.28
N GLU A 103 8.29 -16.42 10.26
CA GLU A 103 7.07 -16.47 11.05
C GLU A 103 6.75 -15.10 11.68
N GLY A 104 5.50 -14.64 11.51
CA GLY A 104 5.05 -13.34 12.01
C GLY A 104 5.60 -12.12 11.28
N GLU A 105 6.35 -12.30 10.20
CA GLU A 105 6.88 -11.22 9.37
C GLU A 105 5.88 -10.83 8.26
N GLY A 106 5.61 -9.55 8.13
CA GLY A 106 4.84 -9.01 7.02
C GLY A 106 5.73 -8.51 5.88
N TYR A 107 5.11 -8.19 4.74
CA TYR A 107 5.80 -7.61 3.59
C TYR A 107 5.06 -6.36 3.10
N ILE A 108 5.85 -5.36 2.79
CA ILE A 108 5.44 -4.18 2.03
C ILE A 108 6.62 -3.76 1.15
N ASN A 109 6.33 -3.20 -0.01
CA ASN A 109 7.36 -2.83 -0.97
C ASN A 109 8.43 -1.90 -0.37
N ASN A 110 8.03 -0.81 0.27
CA ASN A 110 8.93 0.13 0.91
C ASN A 110 8.28 0.88 2.08
N LEU A 111 9.09 1.39 2.99
CA LEU A 111 8.68 2.24 4.09
C LEU A 111 9.61 3.42 4.25
N ILE A 112 9.03 4.60 4.44
CA ILE A 112 9.75 5.84 4.71
C ILE A 112 8.95 6.70 5.68
N ALA A 113 9.63 7.46 6.54
CA ALA A 113 8.97 8.47 7.35
C ALA A 113 8.24 9.50 6.46
N ALA A 114 6.94 9.68 6.64
CA ALA A 114 6.15 10.62 5.83
C ALA A 114 6.67 12.06 5.96
N ASP A 115 7.22 12.43 7.11
CA ASP A 115 7.87 13.73 7.33
C ASP A 115 9.05 13.98 6.37
N ALA A 116 9.74 12.94 5.91
CA ALA A 116 10.81 13.07 4.90
C ALA A 116 10.26 13.52 3.53
N LEU A 117 9.00 13.21 3.26
CA LEU A 117 8.30 13.53 2.02
C LEU A 117 7.48 14.83 2.08
N ARG A 118 7.37 15.44 3.23
CA ARG A 118 6.46 16.56 3.53
C ARG A 118 6.52 17.71 2.51
N TYR A 119 7.71 18.05 2.02
CA TYR A 119 7.90 19.12 1.04
C TYR A 119 7.99 18.64 -0.40
N SER A 120 7.90 17.36 -0.62
CA SER A 120 8.04 16.74 -1.93
C SER A 120 6.81 16.02 -2.42
N TRP A 121 5.92 15.70 -1.48
CA TRP A 121 4.73 14.92 -1.74
C TRP A 121 3.53 15.47 -0.94
N PRO A 122 2.51 16.03 -1.62
CA PRO A 122 1.43 16.78 -0.97
C PRO A 122 0.66 15.99 0.08
N TRP A 123 0.49 14.69 -0.16
CA TRP A 123 -0.25 13.82 0.74
C TRP A 123 0.40 13.69 2.13
N ALA A 124 1.72 13.73 2.19
CA ALA A 124 2.45 13.74 3.46
C ALA A 124 2.19 15.03 4.26
N GLY A 125 2.14 16.17 3.57
CA GLY A 125 1.79 17.45 4.17
C GLY A 125 0.33 17.50 4.64
N GLU A 126 -0.59 16.97 3.85
CA GLU A 126 -2.00 16.87 4.19
C GLU A 126 -2.23 15.99 5.43
N ALA A 127 -1.62 14.80 5.47
CA ALA A 127 -1.71 13.89 6.59
C ALA A 127 -1.17 14.51 7.89
N ALA A 128 0.00 15.16 7.83
CA ALA A 128 0.55 15.90 8.98
C ALA A 128 -0.40 16.99 9.46
N GLY A 129 -1.02 17.74 8.53
CA GLY A 129 -2.02 18.76 8.84
C GLY A 129 -3.27 18.19 9.49
N THR A 130 -3.74 17.04 9.06
CA THR A 130 -4.91 16.35 9.63
C THR A 130 -4.62 15.93 11.08
N PHE A 131 -3.50 15.30 11.34
CA PHE A 131 -3.10 14.95 12.70
C PHE A 131 -2.90 16.19 13.62
N GLY A 132 -2.47 17.31 13.06
CA GLY A 132 -2.28 18.57 13.82
C GLY A 132 -3.58 19.28 14.18
N ARG A 133 -4.64 19.14 13.39
CA ARG A 133 -5.85 19.99 13.47
C ARG A 133 -7.07 19.34 14.10
N SER A 134 -7.13 18.02 14.24
CA SER A 134 -8.40 17.40 14.55
C SER A 134 -8.88 17.65 15.96
N ALA A 135 -9.85 18.55 16.10
CA ALA A 135 -10.85 18.55 17.15
C ALA A 135 -12.03 17.71 16.66
N GLN A 136 -11.99 16.41 16.85
CA GLN A 136 -13.11 15.53 16.52
C GLN A 136 -13.92 15.24 17.79
N ALA A 137 -15.24 15.05 17.63
CA ALA A 137 -16.12 14.72 18.74
C ALA A 137 -15.72 13.37 19.42
N ILE A 138 -15.02 12.51 18.68
CA ILE A 138 -14.42 11.27 19.17
C ILE A 138 -12.90 11.41 19.01
N ASP A 139 -12.15 11.08 20.06
CA ASP A 139 -10.68 11.05 19.99
C ASP A 139 -10.20 9.82 19.21
N LEU A 140 -10.27 9.92 17.88
CA LEU A 140 -9.77 8.86 16.99
C LEU A 140 -8.27 8.62 17.15
N LYS A 141 -7.52 9.64 17.58
CA LYS A 141 -6.06 9.49 17.79
C LYS A 141 -5.77 8.64 19.01
N GLY A 142 -6.61 8.67 20.02
CA GLY A 142 -6.52 7.81 21.19
C GLY A 142 -6.75 6.33 20.91
N LEU A 143 -7.24 6.00 19.68
CA LEU A 143 -7.36 4.61 19.19
C LEU A 143 -6.09 4.07 18.53
N LEU A 144 -5.05 4.89 18.43
CA LEU A 144 -3.71 4.52 17.98
C LEU A 144 -2.77 4.38 19.19
N PRO A 145 -1.67 3.61 19.06
CA PRO A 145 -0.62 3.60 20.08
C PRO A 145 -0.10 5.03 20.35
N PRO A 146 0.43 5.32 21.55
CA PRO A 146 1.08 6.59 21.84
C PRO A 146 2.17 6.94 20.82
N ALA A 147 2.32 8.22 20.46
CA ALA A 147 3.24 8.65 19.40
C ALA A 147 4.69 8.21 19.64
N GLU A 148 5.16 8.28 20.90
CA GLU A 148 6.52 7.84 21.24
C GLU A 148 6.69 6.33 21.11
N GLU A 149 5.69 5.53 21.48
CA GLU A 149 5.71 4.07 21.28
C GLU A 149 5.74 3.72 19.80
N ALA A 150 4.87 4.34 19.01
CA ALA A 150 4.84 4.16 17.55
C ALA A 150 6.19 4.53 16.92
N LYS A 151 6.80 5.64 17.36
CA LYS A 151 8.09 6.09 16.85
C LYS A 151 9.21 5.09 17.17
N VAL A 152 9.29 4.62 18.42
CA VAL A 152 10.28 3.60 18.83
C VAL A 152 10.11 2.32 18.02
N ARG A 153 8.87 1.87 17.81
CA ARG A 153 8.56 0.70 16.97
C ARG A 153 9.10 0.87 15.55
N PHE A 154 8.87 2.02 14.93
CA PHE A 154 9.33 2.30 13.57
C PHE A 154 10.85 2.44 13.48
N GLU A 155 11.49 3.07 14.48
CA GLU A 155 12.95 3.16 14.57
C GLU A 155 13.60 1.76 14.71
N ASN A 156 12.95 0.83 15.44
CA ASN A 156 13.38 -0.57 15.53
C ASN A 156 13.27 -1.32 14.19
N MET A 157 12.38 -0.88 13.30
CA MET A 157 12.31 -1.36 11.91
C MET A 157 13.33 -0.68 10.99
N GLY A 158 14.18 0.21 11.50
CA GLY A 158 15.21 0.94 10.76
C GLY A 158 14.70 2.21 10.06
N ILE A 159 13.50 2.69 10.40
CA ILE A 159 12.96 3.94 9.85
C ILE A 159 13.62 5.14 10.53
N VAL A 160 14.16 6.04 9.71
CA VAL A 160 14.79 7.28 10.20
C VAL A 160 13.81 8.43 10.06
N PHE A 161 13.51 9.10 11.19
CA PHE A 161 12.71 10.32 11.18
C PHE A 161 13.63 11.54 11.10
N PRO A 162 13.53 12.35 10.01
CA PRO A 162 14.40 13.52 9.87
C PRO A 162 14.04 14.59 10.90
N SER A 163 15.06 15.24 11.44
CA SER A 163 14.91 16.33 12.42
C SER A 163 14.27 17.59 11.82
N SER A 164 14.50 17.87 10.55
CA SER A 164 13.86 18.92 9.76
C SER A 164 14.10 18.69 8.28
N PRO A 165 13.07 18.43 7.46
CA PRO A 165 13.23 18.45 6.02
C PRO A 165 13.43 19.90 5.57
N GLY A 166 14.52 20.17 4.85
CA GLY A 166 14.88 21.50 4.40
C GLY A 166 13.90 22.07 3.34
N PRO A 167 13.53 23.35 3.43
CA PRO A 167 12.65 24.01 2.46
C PRO A 167 13.25 24.16 1.05
N ALA A 168 14.56 23.93 0.88
CA ALA A 168 15.28 24.17 -0.36
C ALA A 168 14.76 23.35 -1.55
N ASN A 169 14.23 22.16 -1.33
CA ASN A 169 13.68 21.33 -2.41
C ASN A 169 12.25 21.71 -2.82
N PHE A 170 11.56 22.46 -1.99
CA PHE A 170 10.19 22.90 -2.19
C PHE A 170 10.02 23.77 -3.45
N PHE A 171 10.78 24.87 -3.52
CA PHE A 171 10.67 25.79 -4.67
C PHE A 171 11.09 25.16 -6.00
N LYS A 172 12.11 24.31 -6.00
CA LYS A 172 12.52 23.57 -7.22
C LYS A 172 11.39 22.68 -7.75
N ARG A 173 10.62 22.04 -6.87
CA ARG A 173 9.54 21.15 -7.29
C ARG A 173 8.29 21.86 -7.76
N ILE A 174 7.91 23.00 -7.15
CA ILE A 174 6.82 23.84 -7.69
C ILE A 174 7.18 24.30 -9.10
N ALA A 175 8.41 24.76 -9.31
CA ALA A 175 8.87 25.21 -10.62
C ALA A 175 8.84 24.12 -11.70
N ALA A 176 9.07 22.86 -11.31
CA ALA A 176 9.04 21.71 -12.20
C ALA A 176 7.62 21.25 -12.61
N GLN A 177 6.57 21.73 -11.92
CA GLN A 177 5.20 21.32 -12.24
C GLN A 177 4.65 22.03 -13.49
N PRO A 178 3.77 21.37 -14.28
CA PRO A 178 3.04 22.03 -15.36
C PRO A 178 2.27 23.26 -14.86
N LYS A 179 2.22 24.33 -15.66
CA LYS A 179 1.59 25.60 -15.25
C LYS A 179 0.17 25.42 -14.71
N ALA A 180 -0.64 24.57 -15.35
CA ALA A 180 -2.01 24.28 -14.93
C ALA A 180 -2.11 23.59 -13.54
N ALA A 181 -1.09 22.83 -13.15
CA ALA A 181 -1.06 22.14 -11.87
C ALA A 181 -0.45 23.02 -10.74
N ARG A 182 0.31 24.06 -11.07
CA ARG A 182 1.09 24.85 -10.11
C ARG A 182 0.23 25.46 -9.00
N THR A 183 -0.95 25.96 -9.31
CA THR A 183 -1.84 26.59 -8.31
C THR A 183 -2.32 25.56 -7.29
N ARG A 184 -2.74 24.37 -7.73
CA ARG A 184 -3.17 23.29 -6.84
C ARG A 184 -1.98 22.79 -6.00
N TRP A 185 -0.84 22.61 -6.62
CA TRP A 185 0.37 22.19 -5.94
C TRP A 185 0.88 23.25 -4.97
N ALA A 186 0.88 24.53 -5.35
CA ALA A 186 1.23 25.62 -4.47
C ALA A 186 0.31 25.68 -3.24
N TYR A 187 -1.01 25.51 -3.41
CA TYR A 187 -1.96 25.45 -2.30
C TYR A 187 -1.67 24.29 -1.35
N LEU A 188 -1.49 23.07 -1.87
CA LEU A 188 -1.19 21.89 -1.05
C LEU A 188 0.15 22.04 -0.33
N TYR A 189 1.14 22.61 -0.99
CA TYR A 189 2.43 22.92 -0.38
C TYR A 189 2.35 24.03 0.66
N THR A 190 1.54 25.06 0.42
CA THR A 190 1.33 26.11 1.43
C THR A 190 0.69 25.52 2.68
N LEU A 191 -0.29 24.63 2.52
CA LEU A 191 -0.84 23.89 3.65
C LEU A 191 0.23 23.04 4.37
N SER A 192 1.17 22.44 3.63
CA SER A 192 2.26 21.67 4.22
C SER A 192 3.31 22.52 4.93
N LEU A 193 3.55 23.76 4.45
CA LEU A 193 4.45 24.71 5.09
C LEU A 193 3.88 25.34 6.36
N LEU A 194 2.58 25.64 6.32
CA LEU A 194 1.84 26.14 7.49
C LEU A 194 1.55 25.02 8.50
N GLY A 195 1.60 23.77 8.05
CA GLY A 195 1.47 22.60 8.89
C GLY A 195 2.71 22.38 9.74
N ARG A 196 2.52 22.27 11.05
CA ARG A 196 3.57 21.83 11.97
C ARG A 196 4.01 20.40 11.58
N LYS A 197 5.21 19.98 12.07
CA LYS A 197 5.59 18.57 12.05
C LYS A 197 4.42 17.71 12.53
N SER A 198 4.19 16.58 11.91
CA SER A 198 3.13 15.68 12.39
C SER A 198 3.34 15.38 13.87
N PRO A 199 2.35 15.59 14.74
CA PRO A 199 2.46 15.19 16.14
C PRO A 199 2.49 13.68 16.32
N TYR A 200 2.19 12.93 15.27
CA TYR A 200 2.21 11.48 15.23
C TYR A 200 3.18 10.99 14.15
N PRO A 201 4.02 9.99 14.41
CA PRO A 201 4.91 9.44 13.42
C PRO A 201 4.09 8.69 12.36
N LEU A 202 4.13 9.18 11.13
CA LEU A 202 3.46 8.57 9.99
C LEU A 202 4.49 7.98 9.05
N LEU A 203 4.14 6.86 8.44
CA LEU A 203 4.93 6.23 7.40
C LEU A 203 4.24 6.40 6.04
N ALA A 204 5.04 6.42 5.00
CA ALA A 204 4.59 6.37 3.62
C ALA A 204 5.24 5.17 2.93
N GLY A 205 4.57 4.61 1.96
CA GLY A 205 5.07 3.48 1.19
C GLY A 205 4.10 3.08 0.10
N TYR A 206 4.60 2.31 -0.84
CA TYR A 206 3.78 1.73 -1.88
C TYR A 206 2.95 0.58 -1.29
N SER A 207 1.64 0.73 -1.29
CA SER A 207 0.72 -0.12 -0.52
C SER A 207 -0.16 -1.03 -1.37
N ASP A 208 0.17 -1.17 -2.66
CA ASP A 208 -0.66 -1.99 -3.55
C ASP A 208 -0.44 -3.49 -3.36
N PHE A 209 0.73 -3.92 -2.93
CA PHE A 209 0.98 -5.31 -2.63
C PHE A 209 1.50 -5.49 -1.19
N LEU A 210 0.79 -6.26 -0.39
CA LEU A 210 1.09 -6.48 1.03
C LEU A 210 0.95 -7.95 1.39
N VAL A 211 1.81 -8.41 2.31
CA VAL A 211 1.58 -9.68 3.03
C VAL A 211 1.46 -9.35 4.52
N ILE A 212 0.37 -9.77 5.12
CA ILE A 212 0.02 -9.47 6.52
C ILE A 212 -0.04 -10.80 7.26
N PRO A 213 0.76 -11.03 8.31
CA PRO A 213 0.66 -12.23 9.12
C PRO A 213 -0.66 -12.23 9.91
N ALA A 214 -1.31 -13.40 10.03
CA ALA A 214 -2.62 -13.51 10.67
C ALA A 214 -2.68 -12.91 12.09
N PRO A 215 -1.66 -13.02 12.95
CA PRO A 215 -1.72 -12.37 14.26
C PRO A 215 -1.79 -10.83 14.23
N ALA A 216 -1.47 -10.22 13.08
CA ALA A 216 -1.49 -8.77 12.91
C ALA A 216 -2.81 -8.25 12.30
N ILE A 217 -3.63 -9.13 11.68
CA ILE A 217 -4.73 -8.71 10.80
C ILE A 217 -5.81 -7.89 11.50
N ASP A 218 -6.20 -8.24 12.72
CA ASP A 218 -7.23 -7.49 13.46
C ASP A 218 -6.75 -6.08 13.82
N ARG A 219 -5.51 -5.95 14.32
CA ARG A 219 -4.91 -4.65 14.61
C ARG A 219 -4.72 -3.84 13.33
N PHE A 220 -4.30 -4.48 12.25
CA PHE A 220 -4.16 -3.84 10.95
C PHE A 220 -5.49 -3.28 10.45
N ALA A 221 -6.55 -4.07 10.48
CA ALA A 221 -7.89 -3.62 10.08
C ALA A 221 -8.40 -2.49 10.97
N HIS A 222 -8.17 -2.58 12.29
CA HIS A 222 -8.51 -1.51 13.24
C HIS A 222 -7.80 -0.20 12.90
N TYR A 223 -6.46 -0.22 12.74
CA TYR A 223 -5.71 1.00 12.43
C TYR A 223 -6.02 1.54 11.02
N CYS A 224 -6.30 0.67 10.06
CA CYS A 224 -6.81 1.08 8.76
C CYS A 224 -8.14 1.84 8.89
N GLY A 225 -9.04 1.39 9.75
CA GLY A 225 -10.29 2.09 10.04
C GLY A 225 -10.09 3.45 10.69
N VAL A 226 -9.21 3.55 11.68
CA VAL A 226 -8.86 4.84 12.31
C VAL A 226 -8.28 5.82 11.29
N MET A 227 -7.34 5.36 10.45
CA MET A 227 -6.72 6.19 9.42
C MET A 227 -7.72 6.63 8.36
N ALA A 228 -8.65 5.76 7.95
CA ALA A 228 -9.72 6.10 7.01
C ALA A 228 -10.67 7.15 7.61
N ALA A 229 -11.09 6.98 8.88
CA ALA A 229 -11.92 7.96 9.59
C ALA A 229 -11.23 9.33 9.74
N LEU A 230 -9.90 9.36 9.79
CA LEU A 230 -9.08 10.57 9.74
C LEU A 230 -8.86 11.10 8.32
N ASN A 231 -9.42 10.44 7.30
CA ASN A 231 -9.23 10.77 5.89
C ASN A 231 -7.76 10.83 5.46
N ILE A 232 -6.94 9.92 5.97
CA ILE A 232 -5.53 9.81 5.59
C ILE A 232 -5.41 9.05 4.28
N PHE A 233 -4.62 9.58 3.36
CA PHE A 233 -4.37 8.96 2.05
C PHE A 233 -3.81 7.55 2.19
N ALA A 234 -4.26 6.62 1.34
CA ALA A 234 -3.99 5.19 1.45
C ALA A 234 -2.50 4.84 1.56
N GLU A 235 -1.63 5.47 0.77
CA GLU A 235 -0.19 5.23 0.80
C GLU A 235 0.54 5.82 2.04
N ILE A 236 -0.21 6.40 2.98
CA ILE A 236 0.24 6.75 4.32
C ILE A 236 -0.51 5.91 5.36
N ALA A 237 -1.82 5.79 5.19
CA ALA A 237 -2.68 5.05 6.10
C ALA A 237 -2.25 3.57 6.23
N VAL A 238 -2.13 2.88 5.10
CA VAL A 238 -1.85 1.44 5.05
C VAL A 238 -0.43 1.10 5.54
N PRO A 239 0.64 1.76 5.07
CA PRO A 239 1.99 1.52 5.59
C PRO A 239 2.10 1.79 7.10
N THR A 240 1.49 2.89 7.57
CA THR A 240 1.47 3.21 9.00
C THR A 240 0.72 2.14 9.80
N ALA A 241 -0.49 1.75 9.35
CA ALA A 241 -1.29 0.72 10.00
C ALA A 241 -0.56 -0.63 10.06
N LEU A 242 0.09 -1.03 8.96
CA LEU A 242 0.83 -2.28 8.90
C LEU A 242 2.02 -2.28 9.88
N ALA A 243 2.82 -1.22 9.89
CA ALA A 243 3.96 -1.11 10.79
C ALA A 243 3.55 -0.99 12.27
N LEU A 244 2.36 -0.47 12.58
CA LEU A 244 1.81 -0.49 13.94
C LEU A 244 1.31 -1.88 14.36
N SER A 245 1.00 -2.75 13.41
CA SER A 245 0.33 -4.03 13.65
C SER A 245 1.28 -5.20 13.80
N THR A 246 2.47 -5.13 13.22
CA THR A 246 3.49 -6.19 13.29
C THR A 246 4.83 -5.65 13.77
N ASP A 247 5.64 -6.50 14.40
CA ASP A 247 6.95 -6.11 14.90
C ASP A 247 8.06 -6.30 13.84
N ARG A 248 7.74 -7.01 12.75
CA ARG A 248 8.69 -7.32 11.69
C ARG A 248 8.06 -7.11 10.32
N LEU A 249 8.73 -6.29 9.53
CA LEU A 249 8.36 -6.06 8.14
C LEU A 249 9.58 -6.24 7.25
N LYS A 250 9.37 -6.96 6.17
CA LYS A 250 10.29 -7.03 5.07
C LYS A 250 9.92 -6.02 4.02
N THR A 251 10.90 -5.33 3.50
CA THR A 251 10.73 -4.34 2.43
C THR A 251 11.66 -4.64 1.27
N GLU A 252 11.38 -4.08 0.12
CA GLU A 252 12.25 -4.16 -1.06
C GLU A 252 13.06 -2.87 -1.20
N LEU A 253 14.40 -2.98 -1.17
CA LEU A 253 15.31 -1.82 -1.22
C LEU A 253 15.41 -1.15 -2.58
N GLU A 254 15.21 -1.92 -3.65
CA GLU A 254 15.61 -1.47 -4.99
C GLU A 254 14.58 -0.60 -5.70
N LEU A 255 13.39 -0.47 -5.19
CA LEU A 255 12.50 0.57 -5.63
C LEU A 255 12.99 1.90 -5.10
N ASN A 256 14.00 2.41 -5.77
CA ASN A 256 14.40 3.79 -5.70
C ASN A 256 13.20 4.65 -6.11
N TRP A 257 12.27 4.79 -5.19
CA TRP A 257 11.32 5.87 -5.26
C TRP A 257 12.16 7.12 -5.35
N HIS A 258 12.03 7.83 -6.45
CA HIS A 258 12.68 9.11 -6.67
C HIS A 258 12.22 10.20 -5.70
N PHE A 259 12.01 9.81 -4.46
CA PHE A 259 11.83 10.67 -3.32
C PHE A 259 13.23 11.09 -2.86
N VAL A 260 13.68 12.16 -3.49
CA VAL A 260 15.01 12.73 -3.26
C VAL A 260 15.25 12.91 -1.76
N GLY A 261 16.29 12.30 -1.24
CA GLY A 261 16.86 12.59 0.05
C GLY A 261 16.57 11.64 1.20
N SER A 262 16.02 10.45 0.94
CA SER A 262 15.86 9.44 1.99
C SER A 262 16.93 8.37 1.91
N ALA A 263 17.59 8.09 3.03
CA ALA A 263 18.28 6.83 3.19
C ALA A 263 17.22 5.72 3.16
N ALA A 264 17.27 4.85 2.16
CA ALA A 264 16.39 3.69 2.11
C ALA A 264 16.65 2.80 3.34
N PRO A 265 15.61 2.28 4.01
CA PRO A 265 15.81 1.29 5.05
C PRO A 265 16.54 0.07 4.46
N ARG A 266 17.32 -0.60 5.29
CA ARG A 266 17.96 -1.85 4.89
C ARG A 266 16.88 -2.89 4.64
N ALA A 267 16.66 -3.26 3.36
CA ALA A 267 15.92 -4.45 3.05
C ALA A 267 16.88 -5.63 2.84
N ASP A 268 16.39 -6.79 3.15
CA ASP A 268 16.99 -8.03 2.75
C ASP A 268 16.47 -8.32 1.33
N PRO A 269 17.32 -8.36 0.31
CA PRO A 269 16.86 -8.55 -1.06
C PRO A 269 16.11 -9.88 -1.17
N THR A 270 14.86 -9.83 -1.58
CA THR A 270 14.02 -11.01 -1.79
C THR A 270 14.35 -11.71 -3.12
N GLY A 271 15.15 -11.09 -3.96
CA GLY A 271 15.40 -11.52 -5.33
C GLY A 271 14.25 -11.23 -6.30
N LEU A 272 13.12 -10.71 -5.81
CA LEU A 272 11.97 -10.32 -6.60
C LEU A 272 11.71 -8.83 -6.46
N LYS A 273 11.37 -8.16 -7.56
CA LYS A 273 11.06 -6.73 -7.61
C LYS A 273 9.59 -6.51 -7.89
N GLY A 274 8.97 -5.66 -7.09
CA GLY A 274 7.70 -5.04 -7.48
C GLY A 274 7.96 -3.91 -8.49
N VAL A 275 7.31 -3.93 -9.61
CA VAL A 275 7.41 -2.88 -10.62
C VAL A 275 6.14 -2.05 -10.61
N ALA A 276 6.28 -0.83 -10.11
CA ALA A 276 5.20 0.13 -10.04
C ALA A 276 5.46 1.31 -10.96
N PHE A 277 4.53 1.56 -11.86
CA PHE A 277 4.70 2.55 -12.91
C PHE A 277 4.13 3.92 -12.52
N TRP A 278 4.95 4.76 -11.93
CA TRP A 278 4.59 6.15 -11.63
C TRP A 278 5.09 7.15 -12.65
N LYS A 279 6.06 6.74 -13.49
CA LYS A 279 6.64 7.57 -14.53
C LYS A 279 6.82 6.76 -15.82
N GLU A 280 6.83 7.47 -16.95
CA GLU A 280 7.09 6.87 -18.26
C GLU A 280 8.43 6.11 -18.31
N GLU A 281 9.42 6.56 -17.56
CA GLU A 281 10.74 5.92 -17.45
C GLU A 281 10.66 4.52 -16.85
N ASP A 282 9.74 4.30 -15.90
CA ASP A 282 9.54 3.00 -15.24
C ASP A 282 8.81 2.01 -16.16
N PHE A 283 7.98 2.50 -17.08
CA PHE A 283 7.31 1.70 -18.09
C PHE A 283 8.23 1.25 -19.23
N ARG A 284 9.25 2.05 -19.56
CA ARG A 284 10.05 1.84 -20.77
C ARG A 284 10.65 0.43 -20.88
N PRO A 285 11.20 -0.19 -19.81
CA PRO A 285 11.71 -1.55 -19.88
C PRO A 285 10.64 -2.62 -20.16
N TYR A 286 9.38 -2.31 -19.82
CA TYR A 286 8.26 -3.25 -19.91
C TYR A 286 7.23 -2.87 -20.97
N ALA A 287 7.46 -1.81 -21.74
CA ALA A 287 6.50 -1.29 -22.73
C ALA A 287 6.11 -2.35 -23.78
N GLU A 288 7.08 -3.12 -24.25
CA GLU A 288 6.84 -4.20 -25.22
C GLU A 288 6.05 -5.36 -24.60
N LEU A 289 6.34 -5.71 -23.34
CA LEU A 289 5.62 -6.74 -22.60
C LEU A 289 4.15 -6.32 -22.39
N LEU A 290 3.92 -5.09 -21.95
CA LEU A 290 2.59 -4.55 -21.66
C LEU A 290 1.73 -4.33 -22.92
N ALA A 291 2.36 -4.26 -24.10
CA ALA A 291 1.66 -4.18 -25.39
C ALA A 291 1.18 -5.55 -25.92
N ARG A 292 1.61 -6.66 -25.31
CA ARG A 292 1.25 -8.01 -25.74
C ARG A 292 -0.16 -8.40 -25.25
N PRO A 293 -0.78 -9.39 -25.90
CA PRO A 293 -1.94 -10.08 -25.34
C PRO A 293 -1.64 -10.64 -23.95
N LEU A 294 -2.65 -10.69 -23.08
CA LEU A 294 -2.47 -11.11 -21.68
C LEU A 294 -1.80 -12.48 -21.54
N ASP A 295 -2.17 -13.45 -22.39
CA ASP A 295 -1.59 -14.79 -22.34
C ASP A 295 -0.09 -14.82 -22.69
N GLU A 296 0.32 -13.98 -23.64
CA GLU A 296 1.72 -13.84 -23.98
C GLU A 296 2.49 -13.11 -22.86
N MET A 297 1.88 -12.10 -22.26
CA MET A 297 2.44 -11.40 -21.11
C MET A 297 2.66 -12.35 -19.94
N ILE A 298 1.68 -13.21 -19.65
CA ILE A 298 1.79 -14.24 -18.60
C ILE A 298 2.90 -15.24 -18.94
N ALA A 299 2.94 -15.75 -20.17
CA ALA A 299 3.91 -16.75 -20.61
C ALA A 299 5.36 -16.23 -20.66
N THR A 300 5.55 -14.92 -20.79
CA THR A 300 6.87 -14.28 -20.89
C THR A 300 7.12 -13.31 -19.72
N PHE A 301 6.44 -13.52 -18.61
CA PHE A 301 6.59 -12.67 -17.43
C PHE A 301 8.03 -12.78 -16.90
N PRO A 302 8.71 -11.65 -16.55
CA PRO A 302 10.09 -11.70 -16.08
C PRO A 302 10.20 -12.42 -14.74
N GLU A 303 11.16 -13.33 -14.62
CA GLU A 303 11.35 -14.18 -13.44
C GLU A 303 11.73 -13.40 -12.18
N ASP A 304 12.43 -12.25 -12.34
CA ASP A 304 12.89 -11.38 -11.27
C ASP A 304 11.85 -10.31 -10.86
N VAL A 305 10.68 -10.28 -11.52
CA VAL A 305 9.61 -9.33 -11.22
C VAL A 305 8.55 -10.00 -10.36
N LEU A 306 8.25 -9.42 -9.21
CA LEU A 306 7.19 -9.89 -8.32
C LEU A 306 5.80 -9.57 -8.87
N TYR A 307 5.61 -8.33 -9.33
CA TYR A 307 4.36 -7.87 -9.94
C TYR A 307 4.59 -6.68 -10.87
N LEU A 308 3.63 -6.46 -11.75
CA LEU A 308 3.49 -5.26 -12.56
C LEU A 308 2.22 -4.51 -12.13
N HIS A 309 2.35 -3.21 -11.89
CA HIS A 309 1.23 -2.33 -11.51
C HIS A 309 1.43 -0.90 -12.03
N PRO A 310 0.40 -0.26 -12.60
CA PRO A 310 -0.92 -0.81 -12.90
C PRO A 310 -0.99 -1.55 -14.24
N VAL A 311 -1.65 -2.69 -14.25
CA VAL A 311 -2.05 -3.40 -15.46
C VAL A 311 -3.57 -3.38 -15.54
N LYS A 312 -4.13 -2.59 -16.45
CA LYS A 312 -5.60 -2.46 -16.56
C LYS A 312 -6.20 -3.73 -17.16
N LEU A 313 -6.56 -4.67 -16.29
CA LEU A 313 -7.14 -5.97 -16.69
C LEU A 313 -8.40 -5.82 -17.54
N SER A 314 -9.15 -4.72 -17.41
CA SER A 314 -10.29 -4.39 -18.23
C SER A 314 -10.00 -4.25 -19.74
N ASN A 315 -8.73 -4.04 -20.10
CA ASN A 315 -8.34 -3.98 -21.51
C ASN A 315 -8.21 -5.38 -22.15
N TYR A 316 -8.28 -6.43 -21.32
CA TYR A 316 -8.12 -7.83 -21.72
C TYR A 316 -9.37 -8.66 -21.44
N ALA A 317 -10.43 -8.05 -20.91
CA ALA A 317 -11.70 -8.69 -20.57
C ALA A 317 -12.65 -8.81 -21.76
#